data_cb129d5412581d0ff4598d0135c621e2
#
_entry.id   cb129d5412581d0ff4598d0135c621e2
#
_cell.length_a   1.000
_cell.length_b   1.000
_cell.length_c   1.000
_cell.angle_alpha   90.00
_cell.angle_beta   90.00
_cell.angle_gamma   90.00
#
_symmetry.space_group_name_H-M   'P 1'
#
loop_
_entity.id
_entity.type
_entity.pdbx_description
1 polymer ?
#
loop_
_entity_poly.entity_id
_entity_poly.type
_entity_poly.pdbx_seq_one_letter_code
_entity_poly.pdbx_strand_id
1 'polypeptide(L)'
;MSTAQTLKEIFMKKALISLAVAALAAPMFAQSAPARVAVVDVNKVLMSSPPGKAAYEKLKKMQDDRIAKAQAMSDEIAKLDADINNKKLSLSEDKLADMAKQLSDKKIAAQRYAQDADREVGEARDKTLLDLENKIKPVIDAVGKEMGLAAIFNKFESGLVYASDAIDITDTVIKRFSDAGAAPASAPAKKP
;
A
#
# COMPACT_ATOMS: atom_id res chain seq x y z
N MET A 1 -80.58 -24.51 34.02
CA MET A 1 -79.77 -24.62 32.80
C MET A 1 -78.90 -23.36 32.61
N SER A 2 -77.97 -23.05 33.47
CA SER A 2 -77.16 -21.84 33.27
C SER A 2 -75.70 -21.89 33.70
N THR A 3 -75.29 -22.84 34.55
CA THR A 3 -73.91 -22.82 35.11
C THR A 3 -72.88 -23.48 34.18
N ALA A 4 -73.31 -24.44 33.36
CA ALA A 4 -72.41 -25.17 32.45
C ALA A 4 -71.99 -24.39 31.21
N GLN A 5 -72.85 -23.46 30.76
CA GLN A 5 -72.54 -22.61 29.61
C GLN A 5 -71.59 -21.48 29.98
N THR A 6 -71.70 -20.92 31.16
CA THR A 6 -70.80 -19.88 31.66
C THR A 6 -69.36 -20.40 31.92
N LEU A 7 -69.21 -21.63 32.39
CA LEU A 7 -67.91 -22.27 32.56
C LEU A 7 -67.22 -22.53 31.21
N LYS A 8 -67.94 -22.97 30.20
CA LYS A 8 -67.36 -23.18 28.85
C LYS A 8 -66.88 -21.88 28.20
N GLU A 9 -67.63 -20.78 28.35
CA GLU A 9 -67.19 -19.47 27.83
C GLU A 9 -65.96 -18.94 28.55
N ILE A 10 -65.85 -19.10 29.85
CA ILE A 10 -64.67 -18.68 30.62
C ILE A 10 -63.44 -19.52 30.27
N PHE A 11 -63.61 -20.81 30.04
CA PHE A 11 -62.51 -21.67 29.60
C PHE A 11 -62.06 -21.38 28.20
N MET A 12 -62.97 -21.12 27.27
CA MET A 12 -62.68 -20.75 25.87
C MET A 12 -61.98 -19.39 25.78
N LYS A 13 -62.41 -18.40 26.56
CA LYS A 13 -61.76 -17.08 26.60
C LYS A 13 -60.35 -17.15 27.22
N LYS A 14 -60.15 -17.95 28.26
CA LYS A 14 -58.80 -18.15 28.85
C LYS A 14 -57.87 -18.95 27.95
N ALA A 15 -58.36 -19.91 27.18
CA ALA A 15 -57.62 -20.68 26.22
C ALA A 15 -57.17 -19.78 24.99
N LEU A 16 -58.03 -18.90 24.54
CA LEU A 16 -57.73 -17.95 23.48
C LEU A 16 -56.70 -16.86 23.89
N ILE A 17 -56.76 -16.40 25.14
CA ILE A 17 -55.80 -15.46 25.71
C ILE A 17 -54.44 -16.12 25.89
N SER A 18 -54.39 -17.39 26.32
CA SER A 18 -53.11 -18.15 26.48
C SER A 18 -52.42 -18.43 25.15
N LEU A 19 -53.21 -18.63 24.06
CA LEU A 19 -52.63 -18.85 22.73
C LEU A 19 -52.10 -17.56 22.10
N ALA A 20 -52.70 -16.39 22.39
CA ALA A 20 -52.23 -15.10 21.90
C ALA A 20 -50.94 -14.62 22.56
N VAL A 21 -50.68 -15.00 23.82
CA VAL A 21 -49.43 -14.64 24.54
C VAL A 21 -48.25 -15.53 24.10
N ALA A 22 -48.50 -16.78 23.70
CA ALA A 22 -47.47 -17.67 23.19
C ALA A 22 -46.94 -17.27 21.80
N ALA A 23 -47.70 -16.52 20.98
CA ALA A 23 -47.31 -16.05 19.68
C ALA A 23 -46.35 -14.83 19.73
N LEU A 24 -46.26 -14.12 20.87
CA LEU A 24 -45.37 -12.95 21.06
C LEU A 24 -43.96 -13.28 21.58
N ALA A 25 -43.73 -14.55 21.93
CA ALA A 25 -42.42 -15.01 22.39
C ALA A 25 -41.63 -15.76 21.32
N ALA A 26 -41.79 -15.42 20.04
CA ALA A 26 -40.82 -15.85 19.03
C ALA A 26 -39.51 -15.15 19.36
N PRO A 27 -38.43 -15.84 19.75
CA PRO A 27 -37.15 -15.21 19.85
C PRO A 27 -36.81 -14.70 18.46
N MET A 28 -36.76 -13.38 18.29
CA MET A 28 -36.07 -12.77 17.17
C MET A 28 -34.59 -13.15 17.31
N PHE A 29 -34.24 -14.35 16.87
CA PHE A 29 -32.88 -14.61 16.44
C PHE A 29 -32.68 -13.68 15.25
N ALA A 30 -32.24 -12.47 15.54
CA ALA A 30 -31.60 -11.63 14.54
C ALA A 30 -30.40 -12.47 14.07
N GLN A 31 -30.61 -13.24 13.00
CA GLN A 31 -29.53 -13.86 12.27
C GLN A 31 -28.73 -12.68 11.73
N SER A 32 -27.71 -12.26 12.49
CA SER A 32 -26.70 -11.36 11.96
C SER A 32 -26.18 -12.03 10.70
N ALA A 33 -26.39 -11.38 9.57
CA ALA A 33 -25.87 -11.87 8.29
C ALA A 33 -24.38 -12.22 8.49
N PRO A 34 -23.93 -13.35 7.96
CA PRO A 34 -22.55 -13.77 8.15
C PRO A 34 -21.62 -12.64 7.75
N ALA A 35 -20.68 -12.30 8.63
CA ALA A 35 -19.74 -11.21 8.38
C ALA A 35 -18.96 -11.51 7.08
N ARG A 36 -19.19 -10.69 6.05
CA ARG A 36 -18.50 -10.84 4.76
C ARG A 36 -17.09 -10.30 4.89
N VAL A 37 -16.11 -11.11 4.50
CA VAL A 37 -14.70 -10.72 4.48
C VAL A 37 -14.17 -10.80 3.06
N ALA A 38 -13.11 -10.04 2.78
CA ALA A 38 -12.41 -10.07 1.49
C ALA A 38 -10.90 -10.06 1.71
N VAL A 39 -10.17 -10.38 0.64
CA VAL A 39 -8.73 -10.23 0.59
C VAL A 39 -8.34 -9.30 -0.56
N VAL A 40 -7.22 -8.60 -0.40
CA VAL A 40 -6.63 -7.74 -1.42
C VAL A 40 -5.11 -7.96 -1.45
N ASP A 41 -4.53 -8.12 -2.62
CA ASP A 41 -3.08 -8.11 -2.83
C ASP A 41 -2.65 -6.66 -3.08
N VAL A 42 -2.25 -5.97 -2.00
CA VAL A 42 -1.83 -4.56 -2.08
C VAL A 42 -0.61 -4.40 -2.99
N ASN A 43 0.34 -5.33 -2.96
CA ASN A 43 1.52 -5.28 -3.83
C ASN A 43 1.11 -5.36 -5.32
N LYS A 44 0.21 -6.28 -5.67
CA LYS A 44 -0.33 -6.36 -7.05
C LYS A 44 -1.05 -5.07 -7.44
N VAL A 45 -1.83 -4.46 -6.54
CA VAL A 45 -2.49 -3.18 -6.80
C VAL A 45 -1.47 -2.09 -7.10
N LEU A 46 -0.44 -1.95 -6.28
CA LEU A 46 0.60 -0.94 -6.46
C LEU A 46 1.36 -1.14 -7.77
N MET A 47 1.75 -2.37 -8.10
CA MET A 47 2.52 -2.66 -9.32
C MET A 47 1.70 -2.58 -10.61
N SER A 48 0.40 -2.84 -10.55
CA SER A 48 -0.46 -2.89 -11.74
C SER A 48 -1.17 -1.58 -12.04
N SER A 49 -1.35 -0.72 -11.04
CA SER A 49 -2.06 0.55 -11.19
C SER A 49 -1.20 1.64 -11.87
N PRO A 50 -1.80 2.58 -12.62
CA PRO A 50 -1.06 3.71 -13.19
C PRO A 50 -0.29 4.56 -12.15
N PRO A 51 -0.86 4.90 -10.98
CA PRO A 51 -0.12 5.63 -9.95
C PRO A 51 1.09 4.87 -9.42
N GLY A 52 0.97 3.56 -9.22
CA GLY A 52 2.08 2.72 -8.75
C GLY A 52 3.17 2.60 -9.81
N LYS A 53 2.79 2.35 -11.07
CA LYS A 53 3.75 2.31 -12.20
C LYS A 53 4.51 3.63 -12.35
N ALA A 54 3.82 4.77 -12.30
CA ALA A 54 4.45 6.08 -12.39
C ALA A 54 5.43 6.32 -11.22
N ALA A 55 5.10 5.88 -10.01
CA ALA A 55 5.98 5.98 -8.86
C ALA A 55 7.23 5.08 -9.01
N TYR A 56 7.05 3.86 -9.49
CA TYR A 56 8.15 2.94 -9.77
C TYR A 56 9.09 3.47 -10.84
N GLU A 57 8.56 3.98 -11.97
CA GLU A 57 9.36 4.59 -13.03
C GLU A 57 10.17 5.80 -12.52
N LYS A 58 9.59 6.62 -11.65
CA LYS A 58 10.31 7.74 -11.03
C LYS A 58 11.47 7.28 -10.16
N LEU A 59 11.26 6.23 -9.34
CA LEU A 59 12.32 5.65 -8.52
C LEU A 59 13.41 5.02 -9.38
N LYS A 60 13.02 4.27 -10.42
CA LYS A 60 13.95 3.66 -11.36
C LYS A 60 14.81 4.72 -12.03
N LYS A 61 14.21 5.80 -12.56
CA LYS A 61 14.95 6.91 -13.15
C LYS A 61 15.93 7.52 -12.16
N MET A 62 15.53 7.78 -10.92
CA MET A 62 16.43 8.28 -9.88
C MET A 62 17.63 7.35 -9.67
N GLN A 63 17.39 6.05 -9.58
CA GLN A 63 18.44 5.04 -9.42
C GLN A 63 19.39 5.03 -10.63
N ASP A 64 18.83 5.02 -11.85
CA ASP A 64 19.61 5.04 -13.10
C ASP A 64 20.49 6.31 -13.18
N ASP A 65 19.94 7.48 -12.82
CA ASP A 65 20.69 8.73 -12.76
C ASP A 65 21.85 8.68 -11.74
N ARG A 66 21.64 8.04 -10.58
CA ARG A 66 22.69 7.89 -9.56
C ARG A 66 23.79 6.93 -10.00
N ILE A 67 23.42 5.82 -10.66
CA ILE A 67 24.37 4.85 -11.22
C ILE A 67 25.19 5.52 -12.33
N ALA A 68 24.57 6.24 -13.25
CA ALA A 68 25.27 6.93 -14.32
C ALA A 68 26.29 7.95 -13.80
N LYS A 69 25.94 8.71 -12.75
CA LYS A 69 26.86 9.66 -12.13
C LYS A 69 28.00 8.97 -11.38
N ALA A 70 27.73 7.88 -10.67
CA ALA A 70 28.78 7.08 -10.01
C ALA A 70 29.79 6.53 -11.06
N GLN A 71 29.27 6.03 -12.18
CA GLN A 71 30.11 5.55 -13.28
C GLN A 71 30.97 6.68 -13.88
N ALA A 72 30.40 7.85 -14.13
CA ALA A 72 31.17 8.99 -14.63
C ALA A 72 32.29 9.40 -13.67
N MET A 73 32.04 9.39 -12.36
CA MET A 73 33.09 9.64 -11.35
C MET A 73 34.19 8.59 -11.36
N SER A 74 33.81 7.31 -11.53
CA SER A 74 34.76 6.20 -11.65
C SER A 74 35.64 6.34 -12.90
N ASP A 75 35.04 6.71 -14.04
CA ASP A 75 35.77 6.91 -15.31
C ASP A 75 36.74 8.10 -15.22
N GLU A 76 36.35 9.19 -14.54
CA GLU A 76 37.25 10.32 -14.27
C GLU A 76 38.45 9.92 -13.38
N ILE A 77 38.21 9.12 -12.35
CA ILE A 77 39.26 8.60 -11.47
C ILE A 77 40.22 7.71 -12.27
N ALA A 78 39.68 6.78 -13.07
CA ALA A 78 40.50 5.89 -13.89
C ALA A 78 41.36 6.66 -14.92
N LYS A 79 40.76 7.69 -15.54
CA LYS A 79 41.51 8.56 -16.47
C LYS A 79 42.60 9.33 -15.80
N LEU A 80 42.36 9.92 -14.64
CA LEU A 80 43.37 10.67 -13.89
C LEU A 80 44.51 9.76 -13.41
N ASP A 81 44.18 8.56 -12.94
CA ASP A 81 45.16 7.56 -12.52
C ASP A 81 46.06 7.11 -13.69
N ALA A 82 45.46 6.84 -14.86
CA ALA A 82 46.21 6.52 -16.07
C ALA A 82 47.11 7.71 -16.53
N ASP A 83 46.61 8.93 -16.47
CA ASP A 83 47.41 10.13 -16.78
C ASP A 83 48.59 10.30 -15.87
N ILE A 84 48.45 10.07 -14.57
CA ILE A 84 49.56 10.09 -13.62
C ILE A 84 50.61 9.03 -14.00
N ASN A 85 50.18 7.79 -14.21
CA ASN A 85 51.07 6.68 -14.53
C ASN A 85 51.81 6.90 -15.86
N ASN A 86 51.18 7.44 -16.88
CA ASN A 86 51.76 7.67 -18.19
C ASN A 86 52.73 8.87 -18.21
N LYS A 87 52.50 9.87 -17.35
CA LYS A 87 53.26 11.13 -17.36
C LYS A 87 54.25 11.27 -16.21
N LYS A 88 54.34 10.32 -15.29
CA LYS A 88 55.16 10.41 -14.09
C LYS A 88 56.65 10.68 -14.34
N LEU A 89 57.20 10.27 -15.48
CA LEU A 89 58.57 10.49 -15.83
C LEU A 89 58.81 11.86 -16.53
N SER A 90 57.76 12.55 -16.95
CA SER A 90 57.83 13.81 -17.70
C SER A 90 57.33 15.02 -16.92
N LEU A 91 56.77 14.83 -15.74
CA LEU A 91 56.25 15.88 -14.89
C LEU A 91 57.18 16.21 -13.74
N SER A 92 57.14 17.45 -13.25
CA SER A 92 57.81 17.82 -12.00
C SER A 92 57.19 17.17 -10.78
N GLU A 93 57.97 17.03 -9.68
CA GLU A 93 57.49 16.46 -8.41
C GLU A 93 56.29 17.19 -7.87
N ASP A 94 56.28 18.53 -7.90
CA ASP A 94 55.12 19.36 -7.48
C ASP A 94 53.87 19.01 -8.27
N LYS A 95 53.99 18.87 -9.60
CA LYS A 95 52.85 18.55 -10.45
C LYS A 95 52.31 17.17 -10.22
N LEU A 96 53.20 16.19 -9.96
CA LEU A 96 52.82 14.83 -9.59
C LEU A 96 52.12 14.81 -8.23
N ALA A 97 52.59 15.58 -7.25
CA ALA A 97 51.98 15.71 -5.95
C ALA A 97 50.55 16.32 -6.04
N ASP A 98 50.39 17.37 -6.87
CA ASP A 98 49.07 17.97 -7.12
C ASP A 98 48.11 16.97 -7.74
N MET A 99 48.54 16.22 -8.76
CA MET A 99 47.69 15.22 -9.42
C MET A 99 47.33 14.06 -8.50
N ALA A 100 48.27 13.60 -7.67
CA ALA A 100 48.02 12.56 -6.67
C ALA A 100 46.99 13.03 -5.62
N LYS A 101 47.10 14.29 -5.19
CA LYS A 101 46.10 14.90 -4.29
C LYS A 101 44.73 14.95 -4.94
N GLN A 102 44.61 15.42 -6.20
CA GLN A 102 43.36 15.44 -6.94
C GLN A 102 42.74 14.04 -7.09
N LEU A 103 43.57 13.02 -7.35
CA LEU A 103 43.11 11.63 -7.42
C LEU A 103 42.53 11.15 -6.09
N SER A 104 43.23 11.45 -4.98
CA SER A 104 42.73 11.14 -3.65
C SER A 104 41.41 11.82 -3.34
N ASP A 105 41.33 13.12 -3.62
CA ASP A 105 40.09 13.93 -3.40
C ASP A 105 38.91 13.39 -4.22
N LYS A 106 39.16 13.02 -5.49
CA LYS A 106 38.11 12.40 -6.34
C LYS A 106 37.67 11.02 -5.83
N LYS A 107 38.59 10.18 -5.35
CA LYS A 107 38.26 8.88 -4.75
C LYS A 107 37.36 9.05 -3.50
N ILE A 108 37.72 10.00 -2.63
CA ILE A 108 36.92 10.32 -1.44
C ILE A 108 35.54 10.83 -1.83
N ALA A 109 35.47 11.75 -2.83
CA ALA A 109 34.22 12.29 -3.32
C ALA A 109 33.31 11.21 -3.92
N ALA A 110 33.87 10.28 -4.71
CA ALA A 110 33.13 9.16 -5.28
C ALA A 110 32.58 8.20 -4.20
N GLN A 111 33.40 7.90 -3.18
CA GLN A 111 32.95 7.07 -2.06
C GLN A 111 31.80 7.72 -1.28
N ARG A 112 31.91 9.01 -0.97
CA ARG A 112 30.83 9.76 -0.30
C ARG A 112 29.58 9.78 -1.15
N TYR A 113 29.73 10.06 -2.45
CA TYR A 113 28.60 10.08 -3.38
C TYR A 113 27.86 8.73 -3.42
N ALA A 114 28.58 7.60 -3.46
CA ALA A 114 27.97 6.27 -3.46
C ALA A 114 27.14 6.05 -2.20
N GLN A 115 27.67 6.38 -1.01
CA GLN A 115 26.94 6.26 0.26
C GLN A 115 25.71 7.15 0.33
N ASP A 116 25.84 8.41 -0.14
CA ASP A 116 24.71 9.35 -0.17
C ASP A 116 23.66 8.91 -1.18
N ALA A 117 24.05 8.42 -2.35
CA ALA A 117 23.14 7.92 -3.37
C ALA A 117 22.30 6.73 -2.88
N ASP A 118 22.95 5.76 -2.22
CA ASP A 118 22.26 4.59 -1.65
C ASP A 118 21.22 5.02 -0.59
N ARG A 119 21.61 5.94 0.29
CA ARG A 119 20.72 6.48 1.31
C ARG A 119 19.53 7.23 0.68
N GLU A 120 19.79 8.14 -0.27
CA GLU A 120 18.75 8.93 -0.92
C GLU A 120 17.75 8.08 -1.71
N VAL A 121 18.23 7.02 -2.38
CA VAL A 121 17.34 6.07 -3.09
C VAL A 121 16.50 5.28 -2.08
N GLY A 122 17.09 4.84 -0.96
CA GLY A 122 16.38 4.18 0.11
C GLY A 122 15.25 5.05 0.71
N GLU A 123 15.59 6.28 1.10
CA GLU A 123 14.63 7.25 1.65
C GLU A 123 13.50 7.59 0.64
N ALA A 124 13.86 7.76 -0.64
CA ALA A 124 12.88 8.03 -1.70
C ALA A 124 11.93 6.84 -1.91
N ARG A 125 12.45 5.60 -1.82
CA ARG A 125 11.65 4.37 -1.90
C ARG A 125 10.66 4.29 -0.74
N ASP A 126 11.14 4.45 0.49
CA ASP A 126 10.31 4.36 1.69
C ASP A 126 9.20 5.42 1.68
N LYS A 127 9.55 6.66 1.33
CA LYS A 127 8.59 7.75 1.17
C LYS A 127 7.56 7.43 0.08
N THR A 128 7.99 6.89 -1.05
CA THR A 128 7.10 6.55 -2.16
C THR A 128 6.11 5.45 -1.76
N LEU A 129 6.56 4.42 -1.03
CA LEU A 129 5.69 3.37 -0.51
C LEU A 129 4.66 3.93 0.46
N LEU A 130 5.09 4.75 1.42
CA LEU A 130 4.19 5.40 2.37
C LEU A 130 3.14 6.29 1.67
N ASP A 131 3.56 7.07 0.67
CA ASP A 131 2.66 7.93 -0.12
C ASP A 131 1.63 7.10 -0.90
N LEU A 132 2.03 5.95 -1.46
CA LEU A 132 1.13 5.02 -2.15
C LEU A 132 0.16 4.34 -1.18
N GLU A 133 0.63 3.89 -0.02
CA GLU A 133 -0.23 3.31 1.03
C GLU A 133 -1.28 4.32 1.52
N ASN A 134 -0.89 5.56 1.75
CA ASN A 134 -1.81 6.63 2.14
C ASN A 134 -2.88 6.92 1.06
N LYS A 135 -2.56 6.71 -0.22
CA LYS A 135 -3.49 6.91 -1.33
C LYS A 135 -4.41 5.71 -1.56
N ILE A 136 -3.92 4.48 -1.36
CA ILE A 136 -4.72 3.28 -1.58
C ILE A 136 -5.70 3.00 -0.43
N LYS A 137 -5.33 3.33 0.80
CA LYS A 137 -6.15 3.09 2.00
C LYS A 137 -7.58 3.62 1.87
N PRO A 138 -7.83 4.90 1.51
CA PRO A 138 -9.19 5.40 1.35
C PRO A 138 -9.95 4.69 0.21
N VAL A 139 -9.26 4.18 -0.80
CA VAL A 139 -9.89 3.41 -1.88
C VAL A 139 -10.36 2.06 -1.36
N ILE A 140 -9.53 1.36 -0.59
CA ILE A 140 -9.88 0.08 0.05
C ILE A 140 -11.06 0.28 1.01
N ASP A 141 -11.04 1.34 1.81
CA ASP A 141 -12.13 1.68 2.73
C ASP A 141 -13.46 1.94 2.00
N ALA A 142 -13.40 2.64 0.87
CA ALA A 142 -14.58 2.92 0.04
C ALA A 142 -15.15 1.62 -0.56
N VAL A 143 -14.29 0.77 -1.14
CA VAL A 143 -14.69 -0.52 -1.70
C VAL A 143 -15.28 -1.42 -0.61
N GLY A 144 -14.67 -1.47 0.57
CA GLY A 144 -15.17 -2.24 1.71
C GLY A 144 -16.57 -1.83 2.13
N LYS A 145 -16.83 -0.52 2.23
CA LYS A 145 -18.15 0.03 2.57
C LYS A 145 -19.18 -0.25 1.48
N GLU A 146 -18.85 -0.03 0.21
CA GLU A 146 -19.74 -0.29 -0.93
C GLU A 146 -20.16 -1.77 -1.01
N MET A 147 -19.24 -2.68 -0.73
CA MET A 147 -19.48 -4.12 -0.75
C MET A 147 -20.08 -4.67 0.55
N GLY A 148 -20.23 -3.84 1.60
CA GLY A 148 -20.73 -4.27 2.91
C GLY A 148 -19.83 -5.30 3.58
N LEU A 149 -18.52 -5.11 3.48
CA LEU A 149 -17.52 -6.00 4.07
C LEU A 149 -17.27 -5.64 5.53
N ALA A 150 -17.13 -6.66 6.37
CA ALA A 150 -16.78 -6.50 7.78
C ALA A 150 -15.25 -6.36 7.98
N ALA A 151 -14.45 -6.96 7.10
CA ALA A 151 -12.99 -6.85 7.12
C ALA A 151 -12.40 -7.12 5.73
N ILE A 152 -11.24 -6.52 5.47
CA ILE A 152 -10.40 -6.78 4.30
C ILE A 152 -9.00 -7.11 4.82
N PHE A 153 -8.44 -8.23 4.38
CA PHE A 153 -7.10 -8.68 4.75
C PHE A 153 -6.15 -8.50 3.57
N ASN A 154 -4.89 -8.16 3.86
CA ASN A 154 -3.86 -8.15 2.84
C ASN A 154 -3.44 -9.60 2.53
N LYS A 155 -3.46 -9.97 1.25
CA LYS A 155 -3.07 -11.31 0.78
C LYS A 155 -1.57 -11.50 1.01
N PHE A 156 -1.18 -12.66 1.55
CA PHE A 156 0.20 -13.03 1.88
C PHE A 156 0.85 -12.24 3.03
N GLU A 157 0.09 -11.37 3.70
CA GLU A 157 0.52 -10.71 4.92
C GLU A 157 -0.42 -11.09 6.07
N SER A 158 -0.12 -10.67 7.28
CA SER A 158 -1.01 -10.84 8.45
C SER A 158 -1.35 -12.31 8.79
N GLY A 159 -0.54 -13.29 8.38
CA GLY A 159 -0.76 -14.70 8.68
C GLY A 159 -1.87 -15.38 7.88
N LEU A 160 -2.38 -14.76 6.82
CA LEU A 160 -3.36 -15.38 5.93
C LEU A 160 -2.70 -16.48 5.09
N VAL A 161 -3.08 -17.74 5.35
CA VAL A 161 -2.50 -18.92 4.69
C VAL A 161 -3.28 -19.31 3.44
N TYR A 162 -4.59 -19.09 3.44
CA TYR A 162 -5.48 -19.44 2.35
C TYR A 162 -6.62 -18.44 2.21
N ALA A 163 -6.95 -18.09 0.99
CA ALA A 163 -8.16 -17.37 0.61
C ALA A 163 -8.66 -17.90 -0.73
N SER A 164 -9.97 -18.06 -0.86
CA SER A 164 -10.59 -18.37 -2.15
C SER A 164 -10.58 -17.15 -3.07
N ASP A 165 -10.43 -17.37 -4.36
CA ASP A 165 -10.54 -16.29 -5.37
C ASP A 165 -11.91 -15.60 -5.35
N ALA A 166 -12.94 -16.28 -4.85
CA ALA A 166 -14.29 -15.71 -4.70
C ALA A 166 -14.36 -14.51 -3.75
N ILE A 167 -13.40 -14.37 -2.81
CA ILE A 167 -13.32 -13.25 -1.87
C ILE A 167 -12.16 -12.28 -2.19
N ASP A 168 -11.45 -12.50 -3.30
CA ASP A 168 -10.35 -11.64 -3.75
C ASP A 168 -10.92 -10.43 -4.50
N ILE A 169 -10.72 -9.25 -3.94
CA ILE A 169 -11.19 -7.97 -4.50
C ILE A 169 -10.05 -7.17 -5.15
N THR A 170 -8.88 -7.77 -5.36
CA THR A 170 -7.68 -7.08 -5.86
C THR A 170 -7.97 -6.32 -7.16
N ASP A 171 -8.60 -6.95 -8.14
CA ASP A 171 -8.87 -6.32 -9.45
C ASP A 171 -9.89 -5.16 -9.34
N THR A 172 -10.84 -5.27 -8.41
CA THR A 172 -11.78 -4.18 -8.10
C THR A 172 -11.03 -2.97 -7.52
N VAL A 173 -10.11 -3.22 -6.59
CA VAL A 173 -9.28 -2.17 -5.98
C VAL A 173 -8.32 -1.56 -7.01
N ILE A 174 -7.70 -2.35 -7.89
CA ILE A 174 -6.85 -1.86 -8.99
C ILE A 174 -7.64 -0.88 -9.86
N LYS A 175 -8.85 -1.26 -10.28
CA LYS A 175 -9.69 -0.41 -11.12
C LYS A 175 -10.02 0.90 -10.42
N ARG A 176 -10.51 0.83 -9.18
CA ARG A 176 -10.85 2.03 -8.39
C ARG A 176 -9.67 2.95 -8.12
N PHE A 177 -8.51 2.37 -7.80
CA PHE A 177 -7.28 3.14 -7.57
C PHE A 177 -6.77 3.80 -8.84
N SER A 178 -6.93 3.12 -9.99
CA SER A 178 -6.59 3.69 -11.31
C SER A 178 -7.50 4.88 -11.65
N ASP A 179 -8.81 4.74 -11.42
CA ASP A 179 -9.79 5.79 -11.66
C ASP A 179 -9.56 7.01 -10.73
N ALA A 180 -9.24 6.77 -9.47
CA ALA A 180 -8.91 7.81 -8.50
C ALA A 180 -7.61 8.56 -8.84
N GLY A 181 -6.61 7.85 -9.40
CA GLY A 181 -5.36 8.46 -9.86
C GLY A 181 -5.49 9.26 -11.16
N ALA A 182 -6.54 9.01 -11.95
CA ALA A 182 -6.86 9.75 -13.15
C ALA A 182 -7.68 11.02 -12.89
N ALA A 183 -8.37 11.10 -11.74
CA ALA A 183 -9.11 12.29 -11.35
C ALA A 183 -8.13 13.38 -10.85
N PRO A 184 -8.22 14.64 -11.33
CA PRO A 184 -7.49 15.74 -10.72
C PRO A 184 -7.90 15.82 -9.25
N ALA A 185 -6.89 15.97 -8.35
CA ALA A 185 -7.08 16.00 -6.91
C ALA A 185 -8.24 16.97 -6.56
N SER A 186 -9.42 16.41 -6.34
CA SER A 186 -10.58 17.19 -5.89
C SER A 186 -10.27 17.69 -4.47
N ALA A 187 -10.40 19.01 -4.32
CA ALA A 187 -10.17 19.76 -3.10
C ALA A 187 -10.84 19.10 -1.88
N PRO A 188 -10.27 19.27 -0.67
CA PRO A 188 -10.82 18.69 0.54
C PRO A 188 -12.25 19.15 0.75
N ALA A 189 -13.16 18.20 0.91
CA ALA A 189 -14.55 18.47 1.24
C ALA A 189 -14.60 19.33 2.50
N LYS A 190 -15.13 20.55 2.36
CA LYS A 190 -15.44 21.48 3.44
C LYS A 190 -16.37 20.79 4.42
N LYS A 191 -15.90 20.58 5.66
CA LYS A 191 -16.72 20.08 6.77
C LYS A 191 -17.86 21.08 7.05
N PRO A 192 -19.07 20.61 7.35
CA PRO A 192 -20.16 21.45 7.77
C PRO A 192 -19.93 22.06 9.15
#